data_b91195a3b6539787deebc7f998e5f428
#
_entry.id   b91195a3b6539787deebc7f998e5f428
#
_cell.length_a   1.000
_cell.length_b   1.000
_cell.length_c   1.000
_cell.angle_alpha   90.00
_cell.angle_beta   90.00
_cell.angle_gamma   90.00
#
_symmetry.space_group_name_H-M   'P 1'
#
loop_
_entity.id
_entity.type
_entity.pdbx_description
1 polymer ?
#
loop_
_entity_poly.entity_id
_entity_poly.type
_entity_poly.pdbx_seq_one_letter_code
_entity_poly.pdbx_strand_id
1 'polypeptide(L)'
;EDHYFRLMSSMRVIRMEIPMNFTMEYLEEQILVLVNKNGLSASSRARITVYRNDGGYYLPQNNTVSFLIHAAALQSTLYSIEKMNYEVDLYKDFYVTKQLLSSIKTTNKIINITGSIFANENGLDNCLLLNDSKNVVEALQGNLFMVLGNKLITPPVSEGCLNGIMRKQILALAKKVEGIEVTEEIISPFDLQKADELFLTNV
;
A
#
# COMPACT_ATOMS: atom_id res chain seq x y z
N GLU A 1 -7.82 2.31 13.36
CA GLU A 1 -7.81 3.80 13.39
C GLU A 1 -7.05 4.36 12.17
N ASP A 2 -5.75 4.12 12.01
CA ASP A 2 -4.94 4.64 10.88
C ASP A 2 -5.53 4.31 9.49
N HIS A 3 -6.09 3.11 9.31
CA HIS A 3 -6.76 2.72 8.07
C HIS A 3 -8.01 3.56 7.79
N TYR A 4 -8.79 3.85 8.82
CA TYR A 4 -9.97 4.70 8.71
C TYR A 4 -9.60 6.12 8.29
N PHE A 5 -8.66 6.76 8.99
CA PHE A 5 -8.24 8.12 8.65
C PHE A 5 -7.63 8.22 7.26
N ARG A 6 -6.84 7.21 6.84
CA ARG A 6 -6.34 7.17 5.46
C ARG A 6 -7.48 7.04 4.44
N LEU A 7 -8.50 6.22 4.71
CA LEU A 7 -9.67 6.09 3.83
C LEU A 7 -10.41 7.43 3.71
N MET A 8 -10.71 8.08 4.84
CA MET A 8 -11.40 9.39 4.86
C MET A 8 -10.60 10.46 4.11
N SER A 9 -9.29 10.50 4.33
CA SER A 9 -8.41 11.42 3.60
C SER A 9 -8.41 11.15 2.10
N SER A 10 -8.32 9.88 1.69
CA SER A 10 -8.36 9.49 0.28
C SER A 10 -9.69 9.88 -0.39
N MET A 11 -10.82 9.64 0.27
CA MET A 11 -12.14 10.02 -0.23
C MET A 11 -12.25 11.54 -0.47
N ARG A 12 -11.71 12.35 0.47
CA ARG A 12 -11.67 13.82 0.30
C ARG A 12 -10.83 14.25 -0.89
N VAL A 13 -9.64 13.67 -1.06
CA VAL A 13 -8.75 13.98 -2.18
C VAL A 13 -9.43 13.73 -3.52
N ILE A 14 -10.16 12.64 -3.66
CA ILE A 14 -10.87 12.29 -4.91
C ILE A 14 -12.32 12.79 -4.92
N ARG A 15 -12.67 13.72 -4.02
CA ARG A 15 -13.95 14.44 -3.97
C ARG A 15 -15.19 13.52 -3.84
N MET A 16 -15.07 12.42 -3.11
CA MET A 16 -16.20 11.59 -2.73
C MET A 16 -16.94 12.23 -1.56
N GLU A 17 -18.28 12.15 -1.58
CA GLU A 17 -19.12 12.53 -0.44
C GLU A 17 -18.99 11.46 0.65
N ILE A 18 -18.59 11.88 1.87
CA ILE A 18 -18.47 10.97 3.01
C ILE A 18 -19.82 10.96 3.74
N PRO A 19 -20.53 9.81 3.78
CA PRO A 19 -21.81 9.73 4.49
C PRO A 19 -21.64 10.03 5.98
N MET A 20 -22.61 10.69 6.60
CA MET A 20 -22.54 11.07 8.03
C MET A 20 -22.40 9.87 8.97
N ASN A 21 -22.99 8.74 8.59
CA ASN A 21 -22.91 7.48 9.35
C ASN A 21 -21.64 6.68 9.06
N PHE A 22 -20.73 7.18 8.22
CA PHE A 22 -19.49 6.47 7.85
C PHE A 22 -18.42 6.70 8.91
N THR A 23 -18.77 6.34 10.16
CA THR A 23 -17.89 6.48 11.33
C THR A 23 -16.97 5.26 11.49
N MET A 24 -15.96 5.39 12.33
CA MET A 24 -15.05 4.28 12.63
C MET A 24 -15.80 3.13 13.30
N GLU A 25 -16.66 3.45 14.26
CA GLU A 25 -17.47 2.50 15.00
C GLU A 25 -18.45 1.74 14.08
N TYR A 26 -19.09 2.45 13.17
CA TYR A 26 -19.98 1.82 12.18
C TYR A 26 -19.24 0.83 11.29
N LEU A 27 -18.08 1.22 10.75
CA LEU A 27 -17.28 0.33 9.90
C LEU A 27 -16.72 -0.87 10.66
N GLU A 28 -16.31 -0.67 11.91
CA GLU A 28 -15.89 -1.76 12.79
C GLU A 28 -17.02 -2.76 13.04
N GLU A 29 -18.21 -2.27 13.36
CA GLU A 29 -19.41 -3.10 13.54
C GLU A 29 -19.71 -3.94 12.27
N GLN A 30 -19.70 -3.30 11.09
CA GLN A 30 -19.94 -4.01 9.83
C GLN A 30 -18.91 -5.11 9.55
N ILE A 31 -17.62 -4.85 9.85
CA ILE A 31 -16.55 -5.84 9.74
C ILE A 31 -16.80 -6.99 10.70
N LEU A 32 -17.09 -6.70 11.97
CA LEU A 32 -17.30 -7.74 13.00
C LEU A 32 -18.52 -8.62 12.69
N VAL A 33 -19.61 -8.01 12.24
CA VAL A 33 -20.81 -8.77 11.79
C VAL A 33 -20.45 -9.70 10.64
N LEU A 34 -19.69 -9.22 9.64
CA LEU A 34 -19.29 -10.06 8.49
C LEU A 34 -18.37 -11.20 8.92
N VAL A 35 -17.34 -10.90 9.72
CA VAL A 35 -16.35 -11.87 10.21
C VAL A 35 -17.04 -12.98 11.04
N ASN A 36 -17.92 -12.59 11.96
CA ASN A 36 -18.65 -13.53 12.82
C ASN A 36 -19.61 -14.42 12.02
N LYS A 37 -20.37 -13.85 11.08
CA LYS A 37 -21.29 -14.63 10.22
C LYS A 37 -20.58 -15.66 9.35
N ASN A 38 -19.31 -15.42 9.02
CA ASN A 38 -18.51 -16.33 8.19
C ASN A 38 -17.56 -17.23 9.01
N GLY A 39 -17.62 -17.20 10.34
CA GLY A 39 -16.76 -18.02 11.19
C GLY A 39 -15.27 -17.66 11.12
N LEU A 40 -14.94 -16.41 10.81
CA LEU A 40 -13.56 -15.92 10.59
C LEU A 40 -12.99 -15.20 11.82
N SER A 41 -13.55 -15.43 13.00
CA SER A 41 -13.23 -14.67 14.22
C SER A 41 -11.84 -14.96 14.81
N ALA A 42 -11.18 -16.06 14.44
CA ALA A 42 -9.86 -16.39 14.98
C ALA A 42 -8.76 -15.49 14.43
N SER A 43 -8.71 -15.29 13.13
CA SER A 43 -7.80 -14.37 12.44
C SER A 43 -8.31 -14.10 11.03
N SER A 44 -8.51 -12.85 10.70
CA SER A 44 -9.02 -12.50 9.38
C SER A 44 -8.48 -11.17 8.87
N ARG A 45 -8.43 -11.03 7.55
CA ARG A 45 -8.16 -9.78 6.86
C ARG A 45 -9.45 -9.24 6.27
N ALA A 46 -9.85 -8.05 6.70
CA ALA A 46 -10.95 -7.30 6.10
C ALA A 46 -10.44 -6.24 5.13
N ARG A 47 -11.07 -6.14 3.96
CA ARG A 47 -10.82 -5.09 2.97
C ARG A 47 -12.09 -4.32 2.70
N ILE A 48 -12.06 -3.02 2.95
CA ILE A 48 -13.13 -2.09 2.59
C ILE A 48 -12.78 -1.46 1.25
N THR A 49 -13.69 -1.52 0.30
CA THR A 49 -13.61 -0.82 -0.98
C THR A 49 -14.77 0.15 -1.07
N VAL A 50 -14.46 1.44 -1.21
CA VAL A 50 -15.46 2.49 -1.41
C VAL A 50 -15.42 2.90 -2.88
N TYR A 51 -16.58 3.04 -3.49
CA TYR A 51 -16.71 3.44 -4.88
C TYR A 51 -17.82 4.47 -5.05
N ARG A 52 -17.65 5.32 -6.05
CA ARG A 52 -18.65 6.32 -6.42
C ARG A 52 -19.86 5.64 -7.05
N ASN A 53 -21.05 6.09 -6.72
CA ASN A 53 -22.27 5.58 -7.32
C ASN A 53 -22.35 5.98 -8.81
N ASP A 54 -23.11 5.21 -9.57
CA ASP A 54 -23.29 5.40 -11.00
C ASP A 54 -23.93 6.76 -11.35
N GLY A 55 -23.66 7.18 -12.57
CA GLY A 55 -24.27 8.34 -13.21
C GLY A 55 -23.23 9.29 -13.80
N GLY A 56 -23.46 9.67 -15.07
CA GLY A 56 -22.56 10.51 -15.85
C GLY A 56 -21.43 9.73 -16.53
N TYR A 57 -20.61 10.47 -17.24
CA TYR A 57 -19.38 9.94 -17.87
C TYR A 57 -18.15 10.37 -17.05
N TYR A 58 -17.45 11.43 -17.49
CA TYR A 58 -16.33 12.00 -16.73
C TYR A 58 -16.80 12.92 -15.61
N LEU A 59 -17.91 13.64 -15.80
CA LEU A 59 -18.57 14.39 -14.75
C LEU A 59 -19.62 13.50 -14.09
N PRO A 60 -19.43 13.11 -12.81
CA PRO A 60 -20.42 12.34 -12.08
C PRO A 60 -21.68 13.17 -11.84
N GLN A 61 -22.84 12.55 -11.91
CA GLN A 61 -24.13 13.21 -11.57
C GLN A 61 -24.21 13.60 -10.08
N ASN A 62 -23.55 12.82 -9.23
CA ASN A 62 -23.40 13.08 -7.81
C ASN A 62 -22.09 12.49 -7.29
N ASN A 63 -21.71 12.81 -6.07
CA ASN A 63 -20.50 12.31 -5.43
C ASN A 63 -20.78 11.30 -4.31
N THR A 64 -22.02 10.80 -4.23
CA THR A 64 -22.40 9.77 -3.27
C THR A 64 -21.64 8.48 -3.50
N VAL A 65 -21.51 7.69 -2.46
CA VAL A 65 -20.69 6.47 -2.47
C VAL A 65 -21.46 5.28 -1.95
N SER A 66 -21.02 4.11 -2.42
CA SER A 66 -21.32 2.82 -1.80
C SER A 66 -20.02 2.14 -1.40
N PHE A 67 -20.10 1.11 -0.58
CA PHE A 67 -18.93 0.37 -0.16
C PHE A 67 -19.17 -1.13 -0.13
N LEU A 68 -18.09 -1.88 -0.19
CA LEU A 68 -18.04 -3.32 -0.13
C LEU A 68 -17.02 -3.73 0.93
N ILE A 69 -17.36 -4.70 1.77
CA ILE A 69 -16.41 -5.31 2.70
C ILE A 69 -16.20 -6.77 2.27
N HIS A 70 -14.95 -7.14 2.10
CA HIS A 70 -14.52 -8.52 1.87
C HIS A 70 -13.68 -8.97 3.07
N ALA A 71 -13.97 -10.16 3.61
CA ALA A 71 -13.21 -10.79 4.68
C ALA A 71 -12.68 -12.15 4.23
N ALA A 72 -11.45 -12.48 4.60
CA ALA A 72 -10.81 -13.76 4.33
C ALA A 72 -10.01 -14.20 5.56
N ALA A 73 -9.97 -15.51 5.82
CA ALA A 73 -9.13 -16.06 6.88
C ALA A 73 -7.65 -15.78 6.62
N LEU A 74 -6.90 -15.52 7.68
CA LEU A 74 -5.45 -15.52 7.67
C LEU A 74 -4.92 -16.84 8.22
N GLN A 75 -3.82 -17.33 7.66
CA GLN A 75 -3.17 -18.57 8.11
C GLN A 75 -2.45 -18.39 9.45
N SER A 76 -2.00 -17.18 9.75
CA SER A 76 -1.30 -16.84 10.99
C SER A 76 -1.98 -15.67 11.70
N THR A 77 -1.95 -15.68 13.03
CA THR A 77 -2.38 -14.56 13.88
C THR A 77 -1.28 -13.56 14.15
N LEU A 78 -0.04 -13.89 13.82
CA LEU A 78 1.15 -13.06 14.05
C LEU A 78 1.86 -12.75 12.73
N TYR A 79 2.39 -11.55 12.63
CA TYR A 79 3.34 -11.20 11.59
C TYR A 79 4.66 -11.93 11.86
N SER A 80 5.14 -12.67 10.88
CA SER A 80 6.45 -13.34 10.91
C SER A 80 7.23 -12.95 9.68
N ILE A 81 8.54 -12.80 9.85
CA ILE A 81 9.45 -12.65 8.73
C ILE A 81 9.80 -14.06 8.25
N GLU A 82 9.38 -14.40 7.06
CA GLU A 82 9.78 -15.63 6.41
C GLU A 82 11.11 -15.38 5.69
N LYS A 83 12.12 -16.18 6.00
CA LYS A 83 13.36 -16.19 5.23
C LYS A 83 13.13 -16.93 3.93
N MET A 84 12.83 -16.15 2.90
CA MET A 84 12.67 -16.66 1.54
C MET A 84 13.74 -16.05 0.64
N ASN A 85 14.20 -16.82 -0.35
CA ASN A 85 14.81 -16.22 -1.52
C ASN A 85 13.70 -15.52 -2.30
N TYR A 86 13.61 -14.20 -2.13
CA TYR A 86 12.55 -13.38 -2.75
C TYR A 86 13.18 -12.63 -3.92
N GLU A 87 12.85 -13.08 -5.14
CA GLU A 87 13.46 -12.53 -6.36
C GLU A 87 12.63 -11.37 -6.90
N VAL A 88 13.29 -10.23 -7.12
CA VAL A 88 12.67 -9.02 -7.64
C VAL A 88 13.52 -8.42 -8.77
N ASP A 89 12.85 -7.77 -9.71
CA ASP A 89 13.50 -6.93 -10.73
C ASP A 89 12.74 -5.62 -10.91
N LEU A 90 13.31 -4.72 -11.68
CA LEU A 90 12.69 -3.42 -12.00
C LEU A 90 11.64 -3.59 -13.10
N TYR A 91 10.44 -3.09 -12.85
CA TYR A 91 9.41 -2.96 -13.89
C TYR A 91 9.61 -1.65 -14.64
N LYS A 92 9.89 -1.72 -15.96
CA LYS A 92 10.32 -0.58 -16.78
C LYS A 92 9.32 -0.17 -17.86
N ASP A 93 8.21 -0.92 -18.04
CA ASP A 93 7.26 -0.65 -19.11
C ASP A 93 6.40 0.57 -18.81
N PHE A 94 6.00 0.75 -17.54
CA PHE A 94 5.18 1.87 -17.11
C PHE A 94 5.71 2.48 -15.81
N TYR A 95 5.55 3.80 -15.67
CA TYR A 95 6.07 4.58 -14.56
C TYR A 95 4.95 5.12 -13.68
N VAL A 96 5.18 5.14 -12.38
CA VAL A 96 4.32 5.82 -11.42
C VAL A 96 4.56 7.32 -11.52
N THR A 97 3.50 8.11 -11.70
CA THR A 97 3.63 9.57 -11.74
C THR A 97 3.82 10.14 -10.33
N LYS A 98 4.74 11.12 -10.20
CA LYS A 98 4.98 11.86 -8.94
C LYS A 98 3.83 12.84 -8.68
N GLN A 99 2.75 12.36 -8.08
CA GLN A 99 1.55 13.16 -7.79
C GLN A 99 0.79 12.63 -6.58
N LEU A 100 -0.07 13.46 -6.03
CA LEU A 100 -0.88 13.10 -4.85
C LEU A 100 -1.74 11.84 -5.07
N LEU A 101 -2.29 11.63 -6.28
CA LEU A 101 -3.10 10.45 -6.58
C LEU A 101 -2.34 9.14 -6.47
N SER A 102 -1.02 9.13 -6.68
CA SER A 102 -0.19 7.94 -6.53
C SER A 102 -0.01 7.54 -5.07
N SER A 103 -0.04 8.50 -4.14
CA SER A 103 0.15 8.26 -2.71
C SER A 103 -1.09 7.72 -1.98
N ILE A 104 -2.27 7.73 -2.63
CA ILE A 104 -3.51 7.22 -2.06
C ILE A 104 -3.84 5.81 -2.54
N LYS A 105 -4.48 5.01 -1.67
CA LYS A 105 -4.82 3.61 -1.99
C LYS A 105 -6.13 3.53 -2.78
N THR A 106 -6.02 3.59 -4.10
CA THR A 106 -7.15 3.46 -5.03
C THR A 106 -7.22 2.06 -5.65
N THR A 107 -8.33 1.76 -6.33
CA THR A 107 -8.50 0.57 -7.17
C THR A 107 -7.92 0.74 -8.59
N ASN A 108 -7.49 1.93 -8.94
CA ASN A 108 -6.81 2.20 -10.21
C ASN A 108 -5.35 1.69 -10.13
N LYS A 109 -5.17 0.40 -10.41
CA LYS A 109 -3.90 -0.33 -10.21
C LYS A 109 -3.42 -1.01 -11.51
N ILE A 110 -3.65 -0.37 -12.64
CA ILE A 110 -3.27 -0.97 -13.94
C ILE A 110 -1.75 -1.23 -14.03
N ILE A 111 -0.92 -0.32 -13.54
CA ILE A 111 0.55 -0.50 -13.51
C ILE A 111 0.93 -1.70 -12.64
N ASN A 112 0.30 -1.84 -11.46
CA ASN A 112 0.56 -2.98 -10.58
C ASN A 112 0.09 -4.30 -11.20
N ILE A 113 -1.03 -4.30 -11.94
CA ILE A 113 -1.55 -5.49 -12.64
C ILE A 113 -0.59 -5.91 -13.75
N THR A 114 -0.21 -4.99 -14.63
CA THR A 114 0.72 -5.29 -15.74
C THR A 114 2.11 -5.68 -15.23
N GLY A 115 2.60 -5.04 -14.17
CA GLY A 115 3.83 -5.43 -13.50
C GLY A 115 3.76 -6.82 -12.84
N SER A 116 2.59 -7.21 -12.30
CA SER A 116 2.40 -8.57 -11.74
C SER A 116 2.38 -9.64 -12.83
N ILE A 117 1.83 -9.33 -14.01
CA ILE A 117 1.89 -10.22 -15.18
C ILE A 117 3.34 -10.38 -15.62
N PHE A 118 4.08 -9.27 -15.76
CA PHE A 118 5.51 -9.30 -16.11
C PHE A 118 6.32 -10.12 -15.09
N ALA A 119 6.10 -9.94 -13.80
CA ALA A 119 6.77 -10.71 -12.77
C ALA A 119 6.52 -12.22 -12.94
N ASN A 120 5.27 -12.61 -13.15
CA ASN A 120 4.89 -14.01 -13.35
C ASN A 120 5.52 -14.61 -14.61
N GLU A 121 5.55 -13.86 -15.71
CA GLU A 121 6.15 -14.29 -16.99
C GLU A 121 7.66 -14.50 -16.89
N ASN A 122 8.32 -13.78 -15.97
CA ASN A 122 9.79 -13.86 -15.75
C ASN A 122 10.19 -14.69 -14.53
N GLY A 123 9.25 -15.35 -13.86
CA GLY A 123 9.54 -16.20 -12.70
C GLY A 123 9.96 -15.41 -11.46
N LEU A 124 9.58 -14.14 -11.36
CA LEU A 124 9.90 -13.25 -10.23
C LEU A 124 8.77 -13.29 -9.18
N ASP A 125 9.13 -13.12 -7.92
CA ASP A 125 8.16 -12.99 -6.83
C ASP A 125 7.49 -11.62 -6.82
N ASN A 126 8.19 -10.57 -7.29
CA ASN A 126 7.67 -9.20 -7.31
C ASN A 126 8.47 -8.34 -8.31
N CYS A 127 7.98 -7.11 -8.52
CA CYS A 127 8.77 -6.08 -9.21
C CYS A 127 8.78 -4.78 -8.39
N LEU A 128 9.87 -4.04 -8.56
CA LEU A 128 10.01 -2.69 -8.05
C LEU A 128 9.57 -1.69 -9.13
N LEU A 129 8.68 -0.78 -8.74
CA LEU A 129 8.15 0.24 -9.62
C LEU A 129 9.07 1.48 -9.63
N LEU A 130 9.21 2.06 -10.79
CA LEU A 130 9.91 3.33 -11.00
C LEU A 130 8.91 4.47 -11.19
N ASN A 131 9.29 5.67 -10.79
CA ASN A 131 8.53 6.86 -11.15
C ASN A 131 9.00 7.46 -12.51
N ASP A 132 8.33 8.53 -12.93
CA ASP A 132 8.63 9.29 -14.15
C ASP A 132 10.04 9.91 -14.18
N SER A 133 10.69 10.05 -13.00
CA SER A 133 12.11 10.42 -12.87
C SER A 133 13.05 9.20 -12.82
N LYS A 134 12.53 7.98 -13.03
CA LYS A 134 13.25 6.69 -12.97
C LYS A 134 13.84 6.35 -11.60
N ASN A 135 13.32 6.93 -10.53
CA ASN A 135 13.64 6.54 -9.17
C ASN A 135 12.75 5.37 -8.72
N VAL A 136 13.29 4.51 -7.88
CA VAL A 136 12.54 3.41 -7.28
C VAL A 136 11.59 3.95 -6.22
N VAL A 137 10.32 3.55 -6.26
CA VAL A 137 9.30 4.10 -5.37
C VAL A 137 8.65 3.08 -4.44
N GLU A 138 8.26 1.94 -4.94
CA GLU A 138 7.62 0.87 -4.17
C GLU A 138 7.67 -0.46 -4.93
N ALA A 139 7.25 -1.54 -4.32
CA ALA A 139 6.96 -2.79 -5.02
C ALA A 139 5.50 -2.83 -5.50
N LEU A 140 5.15 -3.82 -6.31
CA LEU A 140 3.79 -3.98 -6.85
C LEU A 140 2.69 -3.97 -5.78
N GLN A 141 2.98 -4.48 -4.59
CA GLN A 141 2.00 -4.63 -3.52
C GLN A 141 2.49 -4.18 -2.13
N GLY A 142 3.64 -3.52 -2.04
CA GLY A 142 4.21 -3.09 -0.76
C GLY A 142 5.18 -1.93 -0.90
N ASN A 143 5.43 -1.23 0.21
CA ASN A 143 6.47 -0.23 0.27
C ASN A 143 7.85 -0.88 0.38
N LEU A 144 8.85 -0.23 -0.22
CA LEU A 144 10.25 -0.66 -0.18
C LEU A 144 10.98 0.02 0.98
N PHE A 145 11.82 -0.76 1.65
CA PHE A 145 12.86 -0.30 2.56
C PHE A 145 14.21 -0.86 2.14
N MET A 146 15.25 -0.06 2.31
CA MET A 146 16.63 -0.39 2.01
C MET A 146 17.48 -0.16 3.26
N VAL A 147 18.33 -1.13 3.59
CA VAL A 147 19.33 -1.02 4.64
C VAL A 147 20.70 -0.79 3.99
N LEU A 148 21.41 0.21 4.47
CA LEU A 148 22.78 0.52 4.04
C LEU A 148 23.60 0.91 5.27
N GLY A 149 24.47 0.02 5.74
CA GLY A 149 25.18 0.18 7.00
C GLY A 149 24.19 0.31 8.18
N ASN A 150 24.25 1.43 8.85
CA ASN A 150 23.30 1.74 9.95
C ASN A 150 22.08 2.56 9.50
N LYS A 151 21.88 2.79 8.20
CA LYS A 151 20.77 3.56 7.66
C LYS A 151 19.62 2.66 7.23
N LEU A 152 18.41 3.04 7.63
CA LEU A 152 17.15 2.52 7.10
C LEU A 152 16.51 3.59 6.22
N ILE A 153 16.42 3.31 4.92
CA ILE A 153 16.01 4.26 3.89
C ILE A 153 14.72 3.76 3.23
N THR A 154 13.78 4.65 2.99
CA THR A 154 12.59 4.37 2.17
C THR A 154 12.29 5.57 1.27
N PRO A 155 11.73 5.37 0.07
CA PRO A 155 11.36 6.50 -0.78
C PRO A 155 10.35 7.42 -0.10
N PRO A 156 10.51 8.76 -0.22
CA PRO A 156 9.54 9.70 0.31
C PRO A 156 8.22 9.62 -0.48
N VAL A 157 7.11 9.91 0.17
CA VAL A 157 5.77 9.88 -0.45
C VAL A 157 5.67 10.82 -1.65
N SER A 158 6.45 11.90 -1.67
CA SER A 158 6.55 12.84 -2.80
C SER A 158 7.08 12.20 -4.08
N GLU A 159 7.78 11.06 -3.99
CA GLU A 159 8.24 10.30 -5.16
C GLU A 159 7.14 9.44 -5.81
N GLY A 160 5.95 9.37 -5.22
CA GLY A 160 4.77 8.69 -5.77
C GLY A 160 4.47 7.33 -5.16
N CYS A 161 5.19 6.89 -4.13
CA CYS A 161 4.84 5.67 -3.42
C CYS A 161 3.58 5.85 -2.57
N LEU A 162 2.89 4.75 -2.30
CA LEU A 162 1.75 4.73 -1.39
C LEU A 162 2.17 5.15 0.03
N ASN A 163 1.39 6.01 0.68
CA ASN A 163 1.53 6.29 2.11
C ASN A 163 1.00 5.10 2.94
N GLY A 164 1.82 4.05 3.03
CA GLY A 164 1.46 2.78 3.68
C GLY A 164 1.37 2.89 5.20
N ILE A 165 0.41 2.20 5.81
CA ILE A 165 0.26 2.16 7.28
C ILE A 165 1.47 1.44 7.91
N MET A 166 1.84 0.27 7.38
CA MET A 166 3.00 -0.46 7.87
C MET A 166 4.30 0.35 7.67
N ARG A 167 4.45 1.04 6.53
CA ARG A 167 5.56 1.98 6.30
C ARG A 167 5.66 3.02 7.43
N LYS A 168 4.53 3.66 7.78
CA LYS A 168 4.46 4.65 8.88
C LYS A 168 4.87 4.03 10.22
N GLN A 169 4.40 2.82 10.52
CA GLN A 169 4.71 2.13 11.77
C GLN A 169 6.20 1.75 11.84
N ILE A 170 6.78 1.23 10.76
CA ILE A 170 8.21 0.88 10.72
C ILE A 170 9.08 2.11 10.90
N LEU A 171 8.77 3.22 10.22
CA LEU A 171 9.49 4.48 10.41
C LEU A 171 9.44 4.96 11.88
N ALA A 172 8.27 4.83 12.52
CA ALA A 172 8.10 5.23 13.92
C ALA A 172 8.83 4.30 14.90
N LEU A 173 8.86 2.99 14.63
CA LEU A 173 9.54 2.00 15.45
C LEU A 173 11.06 2.07 15.29
N ALA A 174 11.55 2.13 14.05
CA ALA A 174 12.97 2.16 13.76
C ALA A 174 13.68 3.39 14.35
N LYS A 175 13.00 4.55 14.42
CA LYS A 175 13.50 5.75 15.10
C LYS A 175 13.75 5.58 16.60
N LYS A 176 13.20 4.52 17.21
CA LYS A 176 13.42 4.20 18.64
C LYS A 176 14.57 3.22 18.87
N VAL A 177 15.13 2.67 17.79
CA VAL A 177 16.24 1.72 17.86
C VAL A 177 17.54 2.51 17.87
N GLU A 178 18.35 2.32 18.92
CA GLU A 178 19.63 2.99 19.07
C GLU A 178 20.59 2.53 17.94
N GLY A 179 21.34 3.49 17.38
CA GLY A 179 22.33 3.22 16.34
C GLY A 179 21.77 3.11 14.93
N ILE A 180 20.46 3.19 14.72
CA ILE A 180 19.84 3.21 13.38
C ILE A 180 19.44 4.64 12.99
N GLU A 181 19.95 5.10 11.85
CA GLU A 181 19.53 6.33 11.19
C GLU A 181 18.37 6.03 10.24
N VAL A 182 17.23 6.70 10.42
CA VAL A 182 16.02 6.47 9.62
C VAL A 182 15.76 7.67 8.73
N THR A 183 15.80 7.47 7.41
CA THR A 183 15.66 8.55 6.43
C THR A 183 14.62 8.22 5.36
N GLU A 184 14.02 9.28 4.81
CA GLU A 184 13.20 9.22 3.61
C GLU A 184 13.99 9.88 2.49
N GLU A 185 14.58 9.09 1.60
CA GLU A 185 15.47 9.54 0.53
C GLU A 185 15.10 8.94 -0.81
N ILE A 186 15.46 9.63 -1.88
CA ILE A 186 15.32 9.12 -3.24
C ILE A 186 16.25 7.92 -3.41
N ILE A 187 15.73 6.83 -3.93
CA ILE A 187 16.48 5.61 -4.22
C ILE A 187 16.59 5.48 -5.74
N SER A 188 17.79 5.54 -6.27
CA SER A 188 18.04 5.22 -7.67
C SER A 188 18.14 3.70 -7.88
N PRO A 189 17.91 3.18 -9.09
CA PRO A 189 18.17 1.77 -9.39
C PRO A 189 19.60 1.31 -9.06
N PHE A 190 20.58 2.20 -9.15
CA PHE A 190 21.98 1.89 -8.83
C PHE A 190 22.25 1.78 -7.33
N ASP A 191 21.44 2.40 -6.49
CA ASP A 191 21.59 2.33 -5.04
C ASP A 191 21.16 0.96 -4.51
N LEU A 192 20.22 0.28 -5.21
CA LEU A 192 19.82 -1.08 -4.86
C LEU A 192 20.98 -2.07 -4.84
N GLN A 193 21.99 -1.87 -5.72
CA GLN A 193 23.17 -2.74 -5.80
C GLN A 193 24.13 -2.55 -4.62
N LYS A 194 24.02 -1.44 -3.89
CA LYS A 194 24.85 -1.13 -2.72
C LYS A 194 24.18 -1.53 -1.41
N ALA A 195 22.90 -1.88 -1.45
CA ALA A 195 22.13 -2.21 -0.28
C ALA A 195 22.64 -3.48 0.39
N ASP A 196 22.74 -3.45 1.71
CA ASP A 196 23.02 -4.65 2.50
C ASP A 196 21.78 -5.54 2.58
N GLU A 197 20.59 -4.92 2.62
CA GLU A 197 19.31 -5.61 2.66
C GLU A 197 18.21 -4.75 2.01
N LEU A 198 17.27 -5.44 1.36
CA LEU A 198 16.01 -4.86 0.88
C LEU A 198 14.85 -5.65 1.48
N PHE A 199 13.82 -4.96 1.94
CA PHE A 199 12.60 -5.62 2.35
C PHE A 199 11.35 -4.85 1.95
N LEU A 200 10.26 -5.58 1.81
CA LEU A 200 8.97 -5.06 1.41
C LEU A 200 7.98 -5.13 2.57
N THR A 201 7.07 -4.17 2.63
CA THR A 201 6.08 -4.10 3.70
C THR A 201 4.68 -3.93 3.16
N ASN A 202 3.74 -4.73 3.67
CA ASN A 202 2.32 -4.66 3.37
C ASN A 202 1.49 -4.98 4.62
N VAL A 203 0.18 -4.75 4.53
CA VAL A 203 -0.83 -5.05 5.58
C VAL A 203 -1.87 -6.02 5.04
#